data_24239ffc4b566ef3e9b4dff25b801f78
#
_entry.id   24239ffc4b566ef3e9b4dff25b801f78
#
_cell.length_a   1.000
_cell.length_b   1.000
_cell.length_c   1.000
_cell.angle_alpha   90.00
_cell.angle_beta   90.00
_cell.angle_gamma   90.00
#
_symmetry.space_group_name_H-M   'P 1'
#
loop_
_entity.id
_entity.type
_entity.pdbx_description
1 polymer ?
#
loop_
_entity_poly.entity_id
_entity_poly.type
_entity_poly.pdbx_seq_one_letter_code
_entity_poly.pdbx_strand_id
1 'polypeptide(L)'
;MQPLFNQSVKVETLEIAIDNLPAHLDGTRLVQLSDLHFDGKRLSDQVLEQAIIATNEAEPDFVVITGDFVTDEPDPIHELAKRLKQVEARSGIYGILGNHDLHRFNSKQTIVDALAKVDIKVLWNEIVYPVGEGLALVGLADLWSAAYKRSNEVVAQLPANLPRIVLAHNPDCAESLQQYRVDLQLSGHTHGGQIIIPGILNVSVTCAYLYRTLPRNLKHRISALKACYRVMKHWEWVKGFHQIGNNRLYVNRGLGTYFPGRLFCAPEVTVITLQSRTSNARSN
;
A
#
# COMPACT_ATOMS: atom_id res chain seq x y z
N MET A 1 -3.62 -24.25 0.57
CA MET A 1 -3.07 -24.67 -0.74
C MET A 1 -1.98 -23.69 -1.12
N GLN A 2 -0.83 -24.18 -1.57
CA GLN A 2 0.20 -23.33 -2.13
C GLN A 2 -0.25 -22.79 -3.50
N PRO A 3 0.18 -21.57 -3.88
CA PRO A 3 -0.12 -21.02 -5.21
C PRO A 3 0.42 -21.93 -6.32
N LEU A 4 -0.36 -22.12 -7.37
CA LEU A 4 0.02 -22.94 -8.54
C LEU A 4 1.01 -22.20 -9.46
N PHE A 5 0.97 -20.84 -9.43
CA PHE A 5 1.82 -19.98 -10.23
C PHE A 5 2.62 -19.06 -9.31
N ASN A 6 3.92 -19.24 -9.27
CA ASN A 6 4.84 -18.39 -8.53
C ASN A 6 5.60 -17.51 -9.54
N GLN A 7 5.59 -16.20 -9.31
CA GLN A 7 6.34 -15.24 -10.12
C GLN A 7 7.41 -14.60 -9.25
N SER A 8 8.56 -14.30 -9.85
CA SER A 8 9.62 -13.52 -9.21
C SER A 8 9.11 -12.11 -8.88
N VAL A 9 9.69 -11.51 -7.85
CA VAL A 9 9.42 -10.11 -7.50
C VAL A 9 9.81 -9.21 -8.66
N LYS A 10 8.92 -8.26 -9.00
CA LYS A 10 9.19 -7.19 -9.95
C LYS A 10 9.46 -5.89 -9.21
N VAL A 11 10.58 -5.25 -9.53
CA VAL A 11 10.85 -3.89 -9.06
C VAL A 11 10.21 -2.92 -10.05
N GLU A 12 9.33 -2.06 -9.55
CA GLU A 12 8.76 -0.93 -10.30
C GLU A 12 9.42 0.36 -9.81
N THR A 13 9.81 1.21 -10.75
CA THR A 13 10.49 2.48 -10.46
C THR A 13 9.61 3.65 -10.87
N LEU A 14 9.47 4.65 -10.01
CA LEU A 14 8.66 5.84 -10.25
C LEU A 14 9.44 7.09 -9.89
N GLU A 15 9.27 8.14 -10.68
CA GLU A 15 9.71 9.50 -10.36
C GLU A 15 8.49 10.37 -10.12
N ILE A 16 8.41 10.97 -8.94
CA ILE A 16 7.24 11.76 -8.52
C ILE A 16 7.66 13.18 -8.23
N ALA A 17 7.31 14.09 -9.13
CA ALA A 17 7.52 15.52 -8.93
C ALA A 17 6.51 16.08 -7.91
N ILE A 18 6.99 16.72 -6.85
CA ILE A 18 6.18 17.29 -5.76
C ILE A 18 6.37 18.80 -5.72
N ASP A 19 5.25 19.51 -5.75
CA ASP A 19 5.25 20.97 -5.67
C ASP A 19 5.63 21.43 -4.25
N ASN A 20 6.51 22.42 -4.15
CA ASN A 20 7.05 22.94 -2.89
C ASN A 20 7.89 21.94 -2.07
N LEU A 21 8.35 20.85 -2.66
CA LEU A 21 9.34 20.00 -2.01
C LEU A 21 10.64 20.80 -1.86
N PRO A 22 11.19 20.92 -0.63
CA PRO A 22 12.46 21.61 -0.42
C PRO A 22 13.59 21.02 -1.28
N ALA A 23 14.45 21.88 -1.83
CA ALA A 23 15.52 21.44 -2.73
C ALA A 23 16.47 20.38 -2.12
N HIS A 24 16.69 20.42 -0.80
CA HIS A 24 17.52 19.42 -0.12
C HIS A 24 16.85 18.03 -0.01
N LEU A 25 15.55 17.92 -0.32
CA LEU A 25 14.81 16.66 -0.39
C LEU A 25 14.63 16.16 -1.83
N ASP A 26 15.18 16.90 -2.83
CA ASP A 26 15.22 16.42 -4.21
C ASP A 26 16.05 15.14 -4.30
N GLY A 27 15.56 14.13 -5.00
CA GLY A 27 16.19 12.82 -5.08
C GLY A 27 15.91 11.89 -3.88
N THR A 28 15.12 12.33 -2.86
CA THR A 28 14.71 11.45 -1.75
C THR A 28 14.08 10.17 -2.31
N ARG A 29 14.59 9.02 -1.86
CA ARG A 29 14.18 7.71 -2.33
C ARG A 29 13.41 6.98 -1.23
N LEU A 30 12.23 6.50 -1.55
CA LEU A 30 11.46 5.63 -0.68
C LEU A 30 11.12 4.31 -1.38
N VAL A 31 10.99 3.24 -0.59
CA VAL A 31 10.53 1.94 -1.09
C VAL A 31 9.21 1.60 -0.44
N GLN A 32 8.24 1.14 -1.26
CA GLN A 32 6.97 0.61 -0.79
C GLN A 32 6.94 -0.90 -0.90
N LEU A 33 6.62 -1.56 0.21
CA LEU A 33 6.18 -2.95 0.32
C LEU A 33 4.70 -2.96 0.72
N SER A 34 3.97 -4.02 0.40
CA SER A 34 2.55 -4.16 0.75
C SER A 34 2.10 -5.61 0.78
N ASP A 35 1.02 -5.88 1.51
CA ASP A 35 0.26 -7.14 1.45
C ASP A 35 1.18 -8.38 1.55
N LEU A 36 1.94 -8.46 2.64
CA LEU A 36 2.86 -9.56 2.86
C LEU A 36 2.12 -10.87 3.13
N HIS A 37 1.01 -10.81 3.88
CA HIS A 37 0.21 -11.98 4.21
C HIS A 37 1.05 -13.17 4.69
N PHE A 38 1.98 -12.89 5.61
CA PHE A 38 2.91 -13.87 6.13
C PHE A 38 2.19 -14.87 7.05
N ASP A 39 1.89 -16.05 6.52
CA ASP A 39 1.17 -17.12 7.20
C ASP A 39 1.75 -18.51 6.89
N GLY A 40 2.93 -18.56 6.27
CA GLY A 40 3.59 -19.81 5.82
C GLY A 40 2.96 -20.44 4.56
N LYS A 41 1.99 -19.77 3.91
CA LYS A 41 1.28 -20.29 2.74
C LYS A 41 1.22 -19.30 1.58
N ARG A 42 0.97 -18.01 1.88
CA ARG A 42 0.70 -16.97 0.87
C ARG A 42 1.94 -16.21 0.44
N LEU A 43 2.92 -16.09 1.32
CA LEU A 43 4.22 -15.51 1.02
C LEU A 43 5.29 -16.58 1.18
N SER A 44 6.01 -16.90 0.11
CA SER A 44 7.15 -17.82 0.20
C SER A 44 8.38 -17.10 0.73
N ASP A 45 9.26 -17.84 1.41
CA ASP A 45 10.55 -17.30 1.89
C ASP A 45 11.36 -16.69 0.74
N GLN A 46 11.35 -17.32 -0.44
CA GLN A 46 12.05 -16.81 -1.61
C GLN A 46 11.54 -15.43 -2.08
N VAL A 47 10.22 -15.23 -2.10
CA VAL A 47 9.63 -13.94 -2.50
C VAL A 47 9.95 -12.86 -1.47
N LEU A 48 9.87 -13.19 -0.16
CA LEU A 48 10.23 -12.27 0.91
C LEU A 48 11.72 -11.89 0.85
N GLU A 49 12.60 -12.85 0.66
CA GLU A 49 14.04 -12.62 0.52
C GLU A 49 14.36 -11.74 -0.69
N GLN A 50 13.77 -12.03 -1.86
CA GLN A 50 13.92 -11.20 -3.05
C GLN A 50 13.44 -9.76 -2.81
N ALA A 51 12.32 -9.59 -2.09
CA ALA A 51 11.80 -8.27 -1.76
C ALA A 51 12.73 -7.49 -0.82
N ILE A 52 13.30 -8.15 0.18
CA ILE A 52 14.27 -7.54 1.10
C ILE A 52 15.55 -7.13 0.35
N ILE A 53 16.09 -8.02 -0.47
CA ILE A 53 17.29 -7.73 -1.29
C ILE A 53 17.03 -6.53 -2.21
N ALA A 54 15.93 -6.55 -2.96
CA ALA A 54 15.56 -5.46 -3.87
C ALA A 54 15.33 -4.13 -3.13
N THR A 55 14.80 -4.18 -1.91
CA THR A 55 14.63 -2.99 -1.07
C THR A 55 15.97 -2.41 -0.66
N ASN A 56 16.91 -3.25 -0.20
CA ASN A 56 18.22 -2.81 0.25
C ASN A 56 19.09 -2.32 -0.91
N GLU A 57 19.04 -2.98 -2.07
CA GLU A 57 19.72 -2.54 -3.30
C GLU A 57 19.24 -1.17 -3.81
N ALA A 58 18.00 -0.80 -3.49
CA ALA A 58 17.49 0.53 -3.80
C ALA A 58 18.06 1.63 -2.90
N GLU A 59 18.76 1.31 -1.81
CA GLU A 59 19.32 2.26 -0.83
C GLU A 59 18.33 3.36 -0.41
N PRO A 60 17.15 3.00 0.16
CA PRO A 60 16.12 3.98 0.45
C PRO A 60 16.49 4.91 1.61
N ASP A 61 16.00 6.14 1.53
CA ASP A 61 16.01 7.04 2.68
C ASP A 61 15.03 6.55 3.75
N PHE A 62 13.84 6.09 3.33
CA PHE A 62 12.91 5.41 4.23
C PHE A 62 12.09 4.35 3.49
N VAL A 63 11.58 3.37 4.23
CA VAL A 63 10.72 2.31 3.71
C VAL A 63 9.32 2.46 4.27
N VAL A 64 8.30 2.19 3.46
CA VAL A 64 6.91 2.16 3.89
C VAL A 64 6.28 0.80 3.61
N ILE A 65 5.47 0.29 4.54
CA ILE A 65 4.74 -0.97 4.41
C ILE A 65 3.25 -0.67 4.52
N THR A 66 2.50 -0.85 3.43
CA THR A 66 1.13 -0.37 3.33
C THR A 66 0.08 -1.40 3.77
N GLY A 67 0.39 -2.16 4.83
CA GLY A 67 -0.56 -3.03 5.54
C GLY A 67 -0.60 -4.48 5.07
N ASP A 68 -1.45 -5.25 5.74
CA ASP A 68 -1.64 -6.69 5.56
C ASP A 68 -0.33 -7.47 5.76
N PHE A 69 0.28 -7.28 6.92
CA PHE A 69 1.48 -8.02 7.34
C PHE A 69 1.20 -9.52 7.50
N VAL A 70 0.08 -9.83 8.13
CA VAL A 70 -0.40 -11.20 8.35
C VAL A 70 -1.74 -11.42 7.65
N THR A 71 -2.30 -12.64 7.73
CA THR A 71 -3.59 -12.93 7.06
C THR A 71 -4.77 -12.96 8.03
N ASP A 72 -4.84 -13.97 8.88
CA ASP A 72 -5.99 -14.18 9.76
C ASP A 72 -5.58 -14.17 11.24
N GLU A 73 -4.43 -14.77 11.56
CA GLU A 73 -3.90 -14.88 12.92
C GLU A 73 -2.68 -13.96 13.08
N PRO A 74 -2.52 -13.29 14.25
CA PRO A 74 -1.44 -12.34 14.46
C PRO A 74 -0.07 -12.98 14.75
N ASP A 75 -0.02 -14.21 15.27
CA ASP A 75 1.21 -14.85 15.76
C ASP A 75 2.36 -14.93 14.73
N PRO A 76 2.09 -15.16 13.43
CA PRO A 76 3.15 -15.16 12.42
C PRO A 76 3.95 -13.86 12.33
N ILE A 77 3.44 -12.74 12.87
CA ILE A 77 4.16 -11.46 12.89
C ILE A 77 5.50 -11.54 13.59
N HIS A 78 5.64 -12.39 14.61
CA HIS A 78 6.91 -12.53 15.33
C HIS A 78 8.04 -13.08 14.48
N GLU A 79 7.73 -13.99 13.57
CA GLU A 79 8.70 -14.50 12.62
C GLU A 79 8.93 -13.52 11.47
N LEU A 80 7.87 -12.92 10.96
CA LEU A 80 7.98 -11.87 9.94
C LEU A 80 8.85 -10.71 10.42
N ALA A 81 8.66 -10.23 11.65
CA ALA A 81 9.45 -9.14 12.22
C ALA A 81 10.96 -9.46 12.24
N LYS A 82 11.35 -10.69 12.57
CA LYS A 82 12.77 -11.13 12.49
C LYS A 82 13.32 -11.02 11.06
N ARG A 83 12.52 -11.35 10.06
CA ARG A 83 12.92 -11.24 8.66
C ARG A 83 13.00 -9.77 8.23
N LEU A 84 12.00 -8.97 8.59
CA LEU A 84 11.96 -7.53 8.26
C LEU A 84 13.08 -6.73 8.94
N LYS A 85 13.69 -7.23 10.02
CA LYS A 85 14.88 -6.62 10.63
C LYS A 85 16.06 -6.52 9.65
N GLN A 86 16.06 -7.28 8.55
CA GLN A 86 17.09 -7.24 7.52
C GLN A 86 16.87 -6.10 6.50
N VAL A 87 15.72 -5.42 6.56
CA VAL A 87 15.44 -4.26 5.71
C VAL A 87 16.23 -3.07 6.21
N GLU A 88 16.92 -2.40 5.30
CA GLU A 88 17.77 -1.24 5.59
C GLU A 88 17.13 0.03 5.06
N ALA A 89 17.16 1.10 5.86
CA ALA A 89 16.70 2.44 5.48
C ALA A 89 17.42 3.50 6.32
N ARG A 90 17.79 4.63 5.72
CA ARG A 90 18.55 5.69 6.39
C ARG A 90 17.75 6.42 7.48
N SER A 91 16.44 6.60 7.24
CA SER A 91 15.53 7.39 8.10
C SER A 91 14.37 6.57 8.66
N GLY A 92 14.52 5.24 8.67
CA GLY A 92 13.59 4.33 9.33
C GLY A 92 12.55 3.67 8.42
N ILE A 93 11.79 2.79 9.04
CA ILE A 93 10.76 1.97 8.40
C ILE A 93 9.43 2.29 9.06
N TYR A 94 8.43 2.60 8.24
CA TYR A 94 7.10 2.99 8.68
C TYR A 94 6.05 2.04 8.09
N GLY A 95 5.10 1.61 8.91
CA GLY A 95 4.01 0.77 8.45
C GLY A 95 2.65 1.35 8.77
N ILE A 96 1.63 0.91 8.07
CA ILE A 96 0.23 1.03 8.49
C ILE A 96 -0.38 -0.36 8.57
N LEU A 97 -1.51 -0.51 9.25
CA LEU A 97 -2.22 -1.78 9.30
C LEU A 97 -3.25 -1.84 8.17
N GLY A 98 -3.38 -3.03 7.57
CA GLY A 98 -4.45 -3.35 6.65
C GLY A 98 -5.61 -4.06 7.36
N ASN A 99 -6.62 -4.44 6.59
CA ASN A 99 -7.82 -5.06 7.15
C ASN A 99 -7.56 -6.47 7.72
N HIS A 100 -6.62 -7.22 7.15
CA HIS A 100 -6.23 -8.54 7.65
C HIS A 100 -5.52 -8.46 9.00
N ASP A 101 -4.75 -7.42 9.24
CA ASP A 101 -4.06 -7.18 10.51
C ASP A 101 -5.03 -6.90 11.67
N LEU A 102 -6.33 -6.72 11.39
CA LEU A 102 -7.37 -6.35 12.36
C LEU A 102 -8.40 -7.45 12.60
N HIS A 103 -8.25 -8.64 12.04
CA HIS A 103 -9.25 -9.71 12.06
C HIS A 103 -9.54 -10.27 13.47
N ARG A 104 -8.56 -10.29 14.37
CA ARG A 104 -8.73 -10.79 15.75
C ARG A 104 -8.67 -9.66 16.76
N PHE A 105 -9.31 -9.86 17.89
CA PHE A 105 -9.45 -8.84 18.94
C PHE A 105 -8.13 -8.18 19.35
N ASN A 106 -7.05 -8.95 19.52
CA ASN A 106 -5.75 -8.44 19.96
C ASN A 106 -4.73 -8.27 18.81
N SER A 107 -5.11 -8.50 17.54
CA SER A 107 -4.16 -8.50 16.43
C SER A 107 -3.37 -7.21 16.32
N LYS A 108 -4.06 -6.07 16.37
CA LYS A 108 -3.42 -4.76 16.28
C LYS A 108 -2.27 -4.61 17.27
N GLN A 109 -2.53 -4.87 18.57
CA GLN A 109 -1.52 -4.68 19.60
C GLN A 109 -0.34 -5.66 19.41
N THR A 110 -0.64 -6.94 19.14
CA THR A 110 0.39 -7.96 18.89
C THR A 110 1.30 -7.58 17.73
N ILE A 111 0.72 -7.08 16.62
CA ILE A 111 1.46 -6.69 15.42
C ILE A 111 2.32 -5.46 15.70
N VAL A 112 1.73 -4.42 16.30
CA VAL A 112 2.47 -3.18 16.65
C VAL A 112 3.63 -3.47 17.57
N ASP A 113 3.43 -4.27 18.63
CA ASP A 113 4.49 -4.61 19.60
C ASP A 113 5.60 -5.45 18.97
N ALA A 114 5.27 -6.36 18.05
CA ALA A 114 6.26 -7.18 17.36
C ALA A 114 7.12 -6.33 16.40
N LEU A 115 6.49 -5.43 15.63
CA LEU A 115 7.18 -4.54 14.68
C LEU A 115 8.04 -3.51 15.39
N ALA A 116 7.57 -2.95 16.51
CA ALA A 116 8.34 -2.01 17.33
C ALA A 116 9.65 -2.60 17.87
N LYS A 117 9.71 -3.92 18.13
CA LYS A 117 10.93 -4.62 18.57
C LYS A 117 12.05 -4.68 17.51
N VAL A 118 11.70 -4.38 16.28
CA VAL A 118 12.63 -4.36 15.13
C VAL A 118 12.66 -2.99 14.45
N ASP A 119 12.36 -1.94 15.23
CA ASP A 119 12.42 -0.53 14.83
C ASP A 119 11.52 -0.16 13.65
N ILE A 120 10.41 -0.90 13.45
CA ILE A 120 9.37 -0.55 12.48
C ILE A 120 8.25 0.18 13.20
N LYS A 121 8.05 1.46 12.85
CA LYS A 121 7.01 2.31 13.44
C LYS A 121 5.68 2.15 12.71
N VAL A 122 4.66 1.64 13.38
CA VAL A 122 3.29 1.57 12.85
C VAL A 122 2.56 2.89 13.09
N LEU A 123 2.11 3.52 12.01
CA LEU A 123 1.33 4.75 12.04
C LEU A 123 -0.16 4.43 12.04
N TRP A 124 -0.90 5.05 12.95
CA TRP A 124 -2.34 4.86 13.07
C TRP A 124 -3.04 6.19 13.31
N ASN A 125 -3.43 6.86 12.23
CA ASN A 125 -3.86 8.26 12.23
C ASN A 125 -2.79 9.16 12.82
N GLU A 126 -1.56 9.04 12.32
CA GLU A 126 -0.38 9.70 12.85
C GLU A 126 0.41 10.36 11.71
N ILE A 127 1.06 11.49 12.04
CA ILE A 127 1.95 12.24 11.16
C ILE A 127 3.39 12.11 11.67
N VAL A 128 4.31 11.83 10.77
CA VAL A 128 5.76 11.81 11.04
C VAL A 128 6.52 12.53 9.91
N TYR A 129 7.79 12.83 10.17
CA TYR A 129 8.67 13.54 9.24
C TYR A 129 9.98 12.76 9.06
N PRO A 130 9.99 11.67 8.25
CA PRO A 130 11.15 10.78 8.11
C PRO A 130 12.44 11.49 7.68
N VAL A 131 12.30 12.49 6.83
CA VAL A 131 13.42 13.25 6.23
C VAL A 131 13.39 14.73 6.63
N GLY A 132 12.77 15.05 7.76
CA GLY A 132 12.64 16.41 8.28
C GLY A 132 11.34 17.11 7.90
N GLU A 133 11.13 18.32 8.43
CA GLU A 133 9.84 19.03 8.40
C GLU A 133 9.34 19.41 7.00
N GLY A 134 10.15 19.26 5.96
CA GLY A 134 9.80 19.61 4.58
C GLY A 134 8.89 18.64 3.86
N LEU A 135 8.68 17.43 4.41
CA LEU A 135 7.82 16.38 3.85
C LEU A 135 7.12 15.61 4.97
N ALA A 136 5.80 15.68 5.01
CA ALA A 136 5.01 14.90 5.96
C ALA A 136 4.72 13.50 5.40
N LEU A 137 4.86 12.48 6.25
CA LEU A 137 4.35 11.13 6.02
C LEU A 137 3.17 10.90 6.97
N VAL A 138 2.00 10.63 6.41
CA VAL A 138 0.76 10.43 7.16
C VAL A 138 0.32 8.99 7.04
N GLY A 139 0.22 8.27 8.15
CA GLY A 139 -0.35 6.92 8.17
C GLY A 139 -1.80 6.93 8.64
N LEU A 140 -2.71 6.46 7.81
CA LEU A 140 -4.12 6.40 8.14
C LEU A 140 -4.51 5.05 8.77
N ALA A 141 -5.54 5.07 9.58
CA ALA A 141 -6.22 3.86 10.01
C ALA A 141 -6.89 3.17 8.82
N ASP A 142 -7.03 1.84 8.88
CA ASP A 142 -7.71 1.09 7.82
C ASP A 142 -9.16 1.56 7.61
N LEU A 143 -9.59 1.60 6.36
CA LEU A 143 -10.90 2.10 5.91
C LEU A 143 -12.09 1.43 6.64
N TRP A 144 -11.97 0.15 6.98
CA TRP A 144 -13.03 -0.61 7.63
C TRP A 144 -12.97 -0.55 9.16
N SER A 145 -11.94 0.10 9.71
CA SER A 145 -11.84 0.32 11.16
C SER A 145 -12.70 1.49 11.64
N ALA A 146 -13.15 1.44 12.88
CA ALA A 146 -13.87 2.57 13.51
C ALA A 146 -13.00 3.84 13.58
N ALA A 147 -11.68 3.69 13.64
CA ALA A 147 -10.72 4.78 13.72
C ALA A 147 -10.62 5.59 12.42
N TYR A 148 -10.99 5.01 11.27
CA TYR A 148 -10.96 5.69 9.98
C TYR A 148 -11.81 6.97 9.95
N LYS A 149 -12.89 7.02 10.72
CA LYS A 149 -13.74 8.22 10.81
C LYS A 149 -12.97 9.50 11.17
N ARG A 150 -11.81 9.36 11.83
CA ARG A 150 -10.94 10.46 12.23
C ARG A 150 -9.74 10.65 11.29
N SER A 151 -9.58 9.81 10.28
CA SER A 151 -8.41 9.86 9.37
C SER A 151 -8.33 11.17 8.58
N ASN A 152 -9.47 11.70 8.13
CA ASN A 152 -9.52 12.98 7.44
C ASN A 152 -9.10 14.16 8.32
N GLU A 153 -9.40 14.11 9.63
CA GLU A 153 -9.01 15.13 10.60
C GLU A 153 -7.48 15.22 10.74
N VAL A 154 -6.79 14.09 10.62
CA VAL A 154 -5.32 14.05 10.68
C VAL A 154 -4.70 14.74 9.48
N VAL A 155 -5.21 14.47 8.28
CA VAL A 155 -4.72 15.13 7.05
C VAL A 155 -5.03 16.63 7.08
N ALA A 156 -6.19 17.02 7.62
CA ALA A 156 -6.63 18.41 7.74
C ALA A 156 -5.75 19.28 8.65
N GLN A 157 -4.97 18.66 9.58
CA GLN A 157 -4.06 19.40 10.47
C GLN A 157 -2.84 19.97 9.74
N LEU A 158 -2.49 19.41 8.58
CA LEU A 158 -1.30 19.83 7.85
C LEU A 158 -1.54 21.13 7.06
N PRO A 159 -0.58 22.07 7.09
CA PRO A 159 -0.65 23.27 6.26
C PRO A 159 -0.85 22.94 4.78
N ALA A 160 -1.69 23.67 4.07
CA ALA A 160 -2.04 23.37 2.68
C ALA A 160 -0.85 23.35 1.71
N ASN A 161 0.21 24.12 2.02
CA ASN A 161 1.43 24.20 1.21
C ASN A 161 2.47 23.13 1.54
N LEU A 162 2.33 22.38 2.65
CA LEU A 162 3.30 21.37 3.05
C LEU A 162 3.15 20.11 2.18
N PRO A 163 4.22 19.66 1.51
CA PRO A 163 4.28 18.38 0.81
C PRO A 163 3.93 17.20 1.73
N ARG A 164 3.14 16.25 1.20
CA ARG A 164 2.75 15.08 1.99
C ARG A 164 2.55 13.82 1.18
N ILE A 165 3.03 12.72 1.77
CA ILE A 165 2.71 11.36 1.33
C ILE A 165 1.74 10.77 2.33
N VAL A 166 0.68 10.12 1.84
CA VAL A 166 -0.35 9.49 2.67
C VAL A 166 -0.31 7.98 2.46
N LEU A 167 -0.14 7.22 3.53
CA LEU A 167 -0.27 5.77 3.54
C LEU A 167 -1.72 5.42 3.89
N ALA A 168 -2.40 4.72 3.01
CA ALA A 168 -3.75 4.22 3.22
C ALA A 168 -3.85 2.83 2.59
N HIS A 169 -4.12 1.79 3.37
CA HIS A 169 -4.13 0.42 2.87
C HIS A 169 -5.10 0.26 1.69
N ASN A 170 -6.36 0.67 1.86
CA ASN A 170 -7.38 0.57 0.83
C ASN A 170 -7.33 1.79 -0.13
N PRO A 171 -7.22 1.57 -1.46
CA PRO A 171 -7.21 2.64 -2.45
C PRO A 171 -8.44 3.56 -2.41
N ASP A 172 -9.60 3.04 -2.02
CA ASP A 172 -10.86 3.80 -1.94
C ASP A 172 -10.78 5.01 -0.98
N CYS A 173 -9.79 5.05 -0.09
CA CYS A 173 -9.52 6.23 0.74
C CYS A 173 -9.27 7.49 -0.09
N ALA A 174 -8.75 7.35 -1.31
CA ALA A 174 -8.50 8.46 -2.23
C ALA A 174 -9.75 9.28 -2.53
N GLU A 175 -10.94 8.66 -2.50
CA GLU A 175 -12.21 9.37 -2.72
C GLU A 175 -12.44 10.47 -1.66
N SER A 176 -12.28 10.12 -0.38
CA SER A 176 -12.49 11.07 0.73
C SER A 176 -11.35 12.08 0.88
N LEU A 177 -10.17 11.74 0.36
CA LEU A 177 -8.99 12.58 0.43
C LEU A 177 -8.92 13.67 -0.65
N GLN A 178 -9.82 13.66 -1.66
CA GLN A 178 -9.81 14.65 -2.74
C GLN A 178 -9.95 16.10 -2.28
N GLN A 179 -10.56 16.33 -1.13
CA GLN A 179 -10.73 17.67 -0.55
C GLN A 179 -9.45 18.24 0.09
N TYR A 180 -8.42 17.40 0.27
CA TYR A 180 -7.13 17.79 0.84
C TYR A 180 -6.04 17.70 -0.21
N ARG A 181 -4.93 18.38 0.02
CA ARG A 181 -3.72 18.13 -0.75
C ARG A 181 -3.17 16.75 -0.38
N VAL A 182 -2.93 15.90 -1.36
CA VAL A 182 -2.19 14.64 -1.22
C VAL A 182 -1.26 14.52 -2.43
N ASP A 183 0.04 14.76 -2.22
CA ASP A 183 1.00 14.71 -3.31
C ASP A 183 1.18 13.30 -3.86
N LEU A 184 1.06 12.29 -2.96
CA LEU A 184 1.04 10.89 -3.30
C LEU A 184 0.35 10.08 -2.20
N GLN A 185 -0.71 9.34 -2.53
CA GLN A 185 -1.24 8.26 -1.69
C GLN A 185 -0.60 6.94 -2.11
N LEU A 186 -0.12 6.15 -1.14
CA LEU A 186 0.40 4.79 -1.34
C LEU A 186 -0.56 3.79 -0.72
N SER A 187 -1.00 2.83 -1.53
CA SER A 187 -1.98 1.80 -1.16
C SER A 187 -1.56 0.41 -1.62
N GLY A 188 -2.20 -0.61 -1.04
CA GLY A 188 -2.10 -2.01 -1.45
C GLY A 188 -3.49 -2.63 -1.63
N HIS A 189 -3.81 -3.68 -0.84
CA HIS A 189 -5.14 -4.28 -0.67
C HIS A 189 -5.66 -5.11 -1.85
N THR A 190 -5.42 -4.68 -3.07
CA THR A 190 -6.04 -5.25 -4.28
C THR A 190 -5.30 -6.45 -4.85
N HIS A 191 -4.06 -6.65 -4.44
CA HIS A 191 -3.11 -7.61 -5.05
C HIS A 191 -2.96 -7.44 -6.58
N GLY A 192 -3.29 -6.25 -7.12
CA GLY A 192 -3.35 -6.00 -8.56
C GLY A 192 -4.40 -6.84 -9.30
N GLY A 193 -5.32 -7.47 -8.55
CA GLY A 193 -6.31 -8.42 -9.05
C GLY A 193 -5.75 -9.80 -9.36
N GLN A 194 -4.50 -10.08 -9.06
CA GLN A 194 -3.74 -11.35 -9.16
C GLN A 194 -3.71 -12.03 -10.53
N ILE A 195 -4.85 -12.10 -11.23
CA ILE A 195 -4.97 -12.82 -12.52
C ILE A 195 -5.31 -11.81 -13.62
N ILE A 196 -4.34 -11.60 -14.49
CA ILE A 196 -4.47 -10.71 -15.64
C ILE A 196 -4.26 -11.54 -16.91
N ILE A 197 -5.15 -11.37 -17.90
CA ILE A 197 -4.96 -11.90 -19.24
C ILE A 197 -4.63 -10.71 -20.14
N PRO A 198 -3.36 -10.56 -20.59
CA PRO A 198 -2.91 -9.39 -21.34
C PRO A 198 -3.77 -9.13 -22.57
N GLY A 199 -4.20 -7.88 -22.78
CA GLY A 199 -5.03 -7.47 -23.89
C GLY A 199 -6.50 -7.93 -23.82
N ILE A 200 -6.90 -8.69 -22.78
CA ILE A 200 -8.25 -9.23 -22.65
C ILE A 200 -8.93 -8.70 -21.39
N LEU A 201 -8.45 -9.08 -20.20
CA LEU A 201 -9.11 -8.69 -18.94
C LEU A 201 -8.23 -8.86 -17.69
N ASN A 202 -8.59 -8.14 -16.61
CA ASN A 202 -8.26 -8.48 -15.25
C ASN A 202 -9.46 -9.21 -14.62
N VAL A 203 -9.25 -10.44 -14.16
CA VAL A 203 -10.35 -11.32 -13.70
C VAL A 203 -11.13 -10.68 -12.54
N SER A 204 -10.45 -10.13 -11.55
CA SER A 204 -11.10 -9.53 -10.37
C SER A 204 -11.94 -8.29 -10.75
N VAL A 205 -11.40 -7.42 -11.61
CA VAL A 205 -12.12 -6.25 -12.14
C VAL A 205 -13.35 -6.68 -12.91
N THR A 206 -13.21 -7.69 -13.79
CA THR A 206 -14.32 -8.22 -14.58
C THR A 206 -15.40 -8.83 -13.69
N CYS A 207 -15.03 -9.62 -12.69
CA CYS A 207 -15.96 -10.21 -11.73
C CYS A 207 -16.74 -9.13 -10.96
N ALA A 208 -16.07 -8.08 -10.50
CA ALA A 208 -16.71 -6.98 -9.80
C ALA A 208 -17.68 -6.21 -10.69
N TYR A 209 -17.29 -5.94 -11.94
CA TYR A 209 -18.13 -5.28 -12.92
C TYR A 209 -19.37 -6.13 -13.25
N LEU A 210 -19.20 -7.43 -13.52
CA LEU A 210 -20.31 -8.34 -13.76
C LEU A 210 -21.28 -8.36 -12.59
N TYR A 211 -20.77 -8.44 -11.33
CA TYR A 211 -21.64 -8.39 -10.17
C TYR A 211 -22.44 -7.08 -10.09
N ARG A 212 -21.83 -5.94 -10.42
CA ARG A 212 -22.49 -4.63 -10.41
C ARG A 212 -23.66 -4.57 -11.37
N THR A 213 -23.52 -5.18 -12.56
CA THR A 213 -24.54 -5.18 -13.63
C THR A 213 -25.62 -6.26 -13.49
N LEU A 214 -25.40 -7.28 -12.63
CA LEU A 214 -26.37 -8.35 -12.42
C LEU A 214 -27.70 -7.82 -11.87
N PRO A 215 -28.84 -8.39 -12.35
CA PRO A 215 -30.16 -8.18 -11.75
C PRO A 215 -30.17 -8.56 -10.27
N ARG A 216 -30.94 -7.84 -9.46
CA ARG A 216 -31.00 -8.03 -8.00
C ARG A 216 -31.32 -9.47 -7.58
N ASN A 217 -32.22 -10.15 -8.29
CA ASN A 217 -32.62 -11.54 -8.06
C ASN A 217 -31.52 -12.57 -8.32
N LEU A 218 -30.49 -12.24 -9.10
CA LEU A 218 -29.36 -13.13 -9.40
C LEU A 218 -28.14 -12.88 -8.46
N LYS A 219 -28.04 -11.70 -7.86
CA LYS A 219 -26.90 -11.34 -6.99
C LYS A 219 -26.68 -12.29 -5.83
N HIS A 220 -27.72 -12.95 -5.32
CA HIS A 220 -27.62 -13.89 -4.21
C HIS A 220 -27.03 -15.25 -4.60
N ARG A 221 -27.04 -15.59 -5.88
CA ARG A 221 -26.65 -16.92 -6.37
C ARG A 221 -25.17 -17.06 -6.74
N ILE A 222 -24.45 -15.95 -6.84
CA ILE A 222 -23.05 -15.95 -7.30
C ILE A 222 -22.16 -15.32 -6.26
N SER A 223 -21.85 -16.10 -5.19
CA SER A 223 -21.05 -15.65 -4.06
C SER A 223 -19.63 -15.20 -4.44
N ALA A 224 -19.01 -15.85 -5.44
CA ALA A 224 -17.67 -15.51 -5.89
C ALA A 224 -17.59 -14.09 -6.48
N LEU A 225 -18.56 -13.70 -7.31
CA LEU A 225 -18.62 -12.34 -7.87
C LEU A 225 -18.87 -11.29 -6.78
N LYS A 226 -19.68 -11.64 -5.76
CA LYS A 226 -19.93 -10.78 -4.60
C LYS A 226 -18.66 -10.56 -3.78
N ALA A 227 -17.85 -11.61 -3.61
CA ALA A 227 -16.58 -11.51 -2.89
C ALA A 227 -15.66 -10.49 -3.59
N CYS A 228 -15.44 -10.61 -4.88
CA CYS A 228 -14.66 -9.62 -5.65
C CYS A 228 -15.22 -8.19 -5.48
N TYR A 229 -16.52 -8.01 -5.68
CA TYR A 229 -17.17 -6.69 -5.62
C TYR A 229 -16.99 -5.99 -4.27
N ARG A 230 -16.92 -6.75 -3.17
CA ARG A 230 -16.81 -6.21 -1.81
C ARG A 230 -15.42 -5.75 -1.42
N VAL A 231 -14.40 -6.15 -2.14
CA VAL A 231 -13.00 -5.81 -1.83
C VAL A 231 -12.79 -4.31 -1.93
N MET A 232 -13.29 -3.68 -2.99
CA MET A 232 -13.18 -2.23 -3.19
C MET A 232 -14.30 -1.69 -4.07
N LYS A 233 -14.51 -0.37 -3.99
CA LYS A 233 -15.51 0.36 -4.78
C LYS A 233 -14.98 0.73 -6.17
N HIS A 234 -13.75 1.24 -6.22
CA HIS A 234 -13.09 1.80 -7.39
C HIS A 234 -12.12 0.82 -8.05
N TRP A 235 -12.65 -0.21 -8.71
CA TRP A 235 -11.86 -1.24 -9.38
C TRP A 235 -10.99 -0.72 -10.53
N GLU A 236 -11.25 0.49 -11.02
CA GLU A 236 -10.36 1.21 -11.93
C GLU A 236 -8.99 1.51 -11.30
N TRP A 237 -8.89 1.55 -9.97
CA TRP A 237 -7.65 1.78 -9.21
C TRP A 237 -7.00 0.48 -8.74
N VAL A 238 -7.18 -0.61 -9.46
CA VAL A 238 -6.73 -1.94 -9.02
C VAL A 238 -5.22 -2.08 -8.89
N LYS A 239 -4.42 -1.29 -9.59
CA LYS A 239 -2.94 -1.28 -9.54
C LYS A 239 -2.33 -0.08 -10.26
N GLY A 240 -1.10 0.26 -9.88
CA GLY A 240 -0.30 1.26 -10.57
C GLY A 240 -0.70 2.70 -10.23
N PHE A 241 -0.31 3.60 -11.11
CA PHE A 241 -0.45 5.05 -10.90
C PHE A 241 -1.78 5.58 -11.42
N HIS A 242 -2.44 6.43 -10.61
CA HIS A 242 -3.70 7.08 -10.94
C HIS A 242 -3.69 8.55 -10.53
N GLN A 243 -4.35 9.39 -11.34
CA GLN A 243 -4.61 10.79 -11.01
C GLN A 243 -6.04 10.90 -10.49
N ILE A 244 -6.21 11.40 -9.26
CA ILE A 244 -7.50 11.54 -8.58
C ILE A 244 -7.75 13.03 -8.28
N GLY A 245 -8.40 13.74 -9.19
CA GLY A 245 -8.45 15.18 -9.12
C GLY A 245 -7.04 15.79 -9.15
N ASN A 246 -6.67 16.57 -8.14
CA ASN A 246 -5.33 17.12 -8.00
C ASN A 246 -4.36 16.19 -7.27
N ASN A 247 -4.85 15.09 -6.69
CA ASN A 247 -4.08 14.14 -5.91
C ASN A 247 -3.60 12.97 -6.79
N ARG A 248 -2.56 12.29 -6.34
CA ARG A 248 -2.01 11.10 -6.99
C ARG A 248 -2.15 9.89 -6.08
N LEU A 249 -2.45 8.75 -6.68
CA LEU A 249 -2.57 7.46 -6.03
C LEU A 249 -1.66 6.46 -6.74
N TYR A 250 -0.89 5.71 -5.96
CA TYR A 250 -0.21 4.53 -6.44
C TYR A 250 -0.66 3.30 -5.67
N VAL A 251 -1.05 2.25 -6.39
CA VAL A 251 -1.54 1.00 -5.81
C VAL A 251 -0.56 -0.12 -6.14
N ASN A 252 0.15 -0.58 -5.11
CA ASN A 252 1.11 -1.67 -5.16
C ASN A 252 0.38 -3.02 -5.28
N ARG A 253 0.95 -3.96 -6.04
CA ARG A 253 0.37 -5.29 -6.25
C ARG A 253 0.58 -6.24 -5.06
N GLY A 254 1.34 -5.82 -4.05
CA GLY A 254 1.65 -6.64 -2.88
C GLY A 254 2.56 -7.82 -3.16
N LEU A 255 3.04 -8.45 -2.10
CA LEU A 255 3.95 -9.61 -2.14
C LEU A 255 3.22 -10.94 -1.97
N GLY A 256 2.26 -11.00 -1.05
CA GLY A 256 1.48 -12.20 -0.76
C GLY A 256 0.60 -12.63 -1.94
N THR A 257 0.30 -13.90 -2.01
CA THR A 257 -0.41 -14.51 -3.14
C THR A 257 -1.51 -15.44 -2.64
N TYR A 258 -2.75 -15.19 -3.03
CA TYR A 258 -3.89 -16.08 -2.77
C TYR A 258 -4.01 -17.14 -3.86
N PHE A 259 -4.67 -18.25 -3.51
CA PHE A 259 -5.02 -19.28 -4.51
C PHE A 259 -5.95 -18.70 -5.60
N PRO A 260 -5.77 -19.03 -6.89
CA PRO A 260 -4.87 -20.05 -7.44
C PRO A 260 -3.43 -19.58 -7.70
N GLY A 261 -3.10 -18.33 -7.48
CA GLY A 261 -1.78 -17.79 -7.74
C GLY A 261 -1.84 -16.47 -8.53
N ARG A 262 -0.67 -15.99 -8.97
CA ARG A 262 -0.53 -14.78 -9.77
C ARG A 262 -0.24 -15.13 -11.22
N LEU A 263 -1.01 -14.59 -12.16
CA LEU A 263 -0.80 -14.77 -13.59
C LEU A 263 -0.68 -13.39 -14.25
N PHE A 264 0.47 -13.09 -14.86
CA PHE A 264 0.84 -11.78 -15.43
C PHE A 264 0.65 -10.59 -14.45
N CYS A 265 0.76 -10.88 -13.15
CA CYS A 265 0.65 -9.92 -12.06
C CYS A 265 1.66 -10.26 -10.97
N ALA A 266 2.94 -10.08 -11.28
CA ALA A 266 4.04 -10.43 -10.38
C ALA A 266 3.95 -9.67 -9.05
N PRO A 267 4.43 -10.26 -7.92
CA PRO A 267 4.67 -9.55 -6.68
C PRO A 267 5.54 -8.31 -6.92
N GLU A 268 5.37 -7.28 -6.13
CA GLU A 268 5.96 -5.96 -6.43
C GLU A 268 6.69 -5.35 -5.24
N VAL A 269 7.88 -4.83 -5.52
CA VAL A 269 8.60 -3.82 -4.73
C VAL A 269 8.58 -2.53 -5.53
N THR A 270 8.11 -1.43 -4.95
CA THR A 270 8.07 -0.13 -5.65
C THR A 270 9.12 0.81 -5.10
N VAL A 271 10.01 1.28 -5.97
CA VAL A 271 11.03 2.29 -5.67
C VAL A 271 10.55 3.63 -6.20
N ILE A 272 10.45 4.63 -5.32
CA ILE A 272 9.93 5.95 -5.66
C ILE A 272 11.00 6.99 -5.36
N THR A 273 11.37 7.78 -6.38
CA THR A 273 12.26 8.93 -6.24
C THR A 273 11.43 10.21 -6.28
N LEU A 274 11.52 11.02 -5.23
CA LEU A 274 10.84 12.31 -5.16
C LEU A 274 11.67 13.37 -5.87
N GLN A 275 11.01 14.19 -6.69
CA GLN A 275 11.64 15.29 -7.38
C GLN A 275 11.02 16.63 -6.94
N SER A 276 11.87 17.61 -6.66
CA SER A 276 11.42 18.97 -6.38
C SER A 276 10.94 19.62 -7.67
N ARG A 277 9.65 19.94 -7.73
CA ARG A 277 9.15 20.80 -8.80
C ARG A 277 9.37 22.26 -8.37
N THR A 278 10.48 22.86 -8.78
CA THR A 278 10.63 24.30 -8.72
C THR A 278 9.52 24.93 -9.57
N SER A 279 8.65 25.71 -8.93
CA SER A 279 7.76 26.60 -9.67
C SER A 279 8.67 27.54 -10.46
N ASN A 280 8.86 27.27 -11.77
CA ASN A 280 9.33 28.32 -12.65
C ASN A 280 8.31 29.45 -12.49
N ALA A 281 8.68 30.47 -11.73
CA ALA A 281 7.97 31.72 -11.70
C ALA A 281 7.83 32.10 -13.19
N ARG A 282 6.60 32.09 -13.67
CA ARG A 282 6.28 32.65 -14.98
C ARG A 282 6.71 34.11 -14.90
N SER A 283 7.92 34.38 -15.36
CA SER A 283 8.34 35.71 -15.78
C SER A 283 7.49 36.05 -17.01
N ASN A 284 6.45 36.81 -16.78
CA ASN A 284 5.83 37.70 -17.78
C ASN A 284 5.54 39.02 -17.12
#